data_d47758b5db29570089b8b7fc8f5c243a
#
_entry.id   d47758b5db29570089b8b7fc8f5c243a
#
_cell.length_a   1.000
_cell.length_b   1.000
_cell.length_c   1.000
_cell.angle_alpha   90.00
_cell.angle_beta   90.00
_cell.angle_gamma   90.00
#
_symmetry.space_group_name_H-M   'P 1'
#
loop_
_entity.id
_entity.type
_entity.pdbx_description
1 polymer ?
#
loop_
_entity_poly.entity_id
_entity_poly.type
_entity_poly.pdbx_seq_one_letter_code
_entity_poly.pdbx_strand_id
1 'polypeptide(L)'
;MLSKIGLKTVGVLCALLLFTQGYAQTSSSIYSALGIGDFNSGGLTHNQGMGGMGISFATGWHANVVNPALTTRNTIFNFQAALNYKRINVNNGTESSLVDGGGLSYLAISLPIKSGKFTSGMGLGQISSINYRLQVETPVANSELKASNFLEGDGGISEAYINFGYLLAKNLSIGVHGSYLFGSSIRSNQLLIFDSKNVEVGRASEYYERLTV
;
A
#
# COMPACT_ATOMS: atom_id res chain seq x y z
N MET A 1 -38.53 -19.95 5.13
CA MET A 1 -37.56 -20.89 4.56
C MET A 1 -36.41 -20.20 3.85
N LEU A 2 -36.62 -19.07 3.20
CA LEU A 2 -35.59 -18.25 2.49
C LEU A 2 -34.51 -17.61 3.39
N SER A 3 -34.83 -17.30 4.66
CA SER A 3 -33.85 -16.65 5.57
C SER A 3 -32.72 -17.56 6.04
N LYS A 4 -32.96 -18.86 6.15
CA LYS A 4 -31.94 -19.84 6.59
C LYS A 4 -30.94 -20.21 5.48
N ILE A 5 -31.34 -20.05 4.22
CA ILE A 5 -30.47 -20.30 3.07
C ILE A 5 -29.50 -19.12 2.91
N GLY A 6 -29.98 -17.89 3.07
CA GLY A 6 -29.14 -16.70 2.99
C GLY A 6 -28.04 -16.64 4.06
N LEU A 7 -28.33 -17.04 5.29
CA LEU A 7 -27.34 -17.04 6.36
C LEU A 7 -26.23 -18.10 6.15
N LYS A 8 -26.57 -19.27 5.60
CA LYS A 8 -25.59 -20.31 5.26
C LYS A 8 -24.70 -19.91 4.08
N THR A 9 -25.27 -19.28 3.05
CA THR A 9 -24.47 -18.81 1.89
C THR A 9 -23.56 -17.65 2.26
N VAL A 10 -23.98 -16.74 3.13
CA VAL A 10 -23.11 -15.66 3.66
C VAL A 10 -21.98 -16.26 4.52
N GLY A 11 -22.28 -17.26 5.36
CA GLY A 11 -21.25 -17.94 6.16
C GLY A 11 -20.21 -18.68 5.31
N VAL A 12 -20.62 -19.33 4.23
CA VAL A 12 -19.70 -19.99 3.29
C VAL A 12 -18.86 -18.97 2.53
N LEU A 13 -19.43 -17.84 2.13
CA LEU A 13 -18.71 -16.76 1.45
C LEU A 13 -17.67 -16.11 2.37
N CYS A 14 -18.02 -15.86 3.64
CA CYS A 14 -17.08 -15.37 4.64
C CYS A 14 -15.98 -16.40 4.95
N ALA A 15 -16.30 -17.68 5.02
CA ALA A 15 -15.31 -18.72 5.23
C ALA A 15 -14.33 -18.84 4.03
N LEU A 16 -14.82 -18.73 2.80
CA LEU A 16 -13.98 -18.69 1.59
C LEU A 16 -13.02 -17.50 1.57
N LEU A 17 -13.43 -16.34 2.06
CA LEU A 17 -12.58 -15.15 2.17
C LEU A 17 -11.48 -15.30 3.24
N LEU A 18 -11.69 -16.12 4.27
CA LEU A 18 -10.70 -16.37 5.32
C LEU A 18 -9.60 -17.37 4.90
N PHE A 19 -9.84 -18.19 3.87
CA PHE A 19 -8.86 -19.17 3.37
C PHE A 19 -7.93 -18.63 2.28
N THR A 20 -8.19 -17.47 1.73
CA THR A 20 -7.21 -16.81 0.85
C THR A 20 -6.13 -16.16 1.72
N GLN A 21 -5.11 -16.89 2.07
CA GLN A 21 -3.81 -16.35 2.47
C GLN A 21 -3.21 -15.66 1.22
N GLY A 22 -3.81 -14.57 0.80
CA GLY A 22 -3.25 -13.73 -0.22
C GLY A 22 -1.98 -13.10 0.33
N TYR A 23 -0.83 -13.57 -0.10
CA TYR A 23 0.38 -12.78 0.01
C TYR A 23 0.12 -11.50 -0.76
N ALA A 24 -0.18 -10.43 -0.05
CA ALA A 24 -0.29 -9.11 -0.63
C ALA A 24 1.12 -8.72 -1.09
N GLN A 25 1.45 -9.01 -2.34
CA GLN A 25 2.69 -8.57 -2.93
C GLN A 25 2.55 -7.07 -3.16
N THR A 26 3.27 -6.31 -2.37
CA THR A 26 3.39 -4.86 -2.52
C THR A 26 4.16 -4.54 -3.81
N SER A 27 3.88 -3.37 -4.37
CA SER A 27 4.54 -2.88 -5.57
C SER A 27 6.05 -2.83 -5.39
N SER A 28 6.77 -3.49 -6.25
CA SER A 28 8.23 -3.61 -6.20
C SER A 28 8.89 -2.41 -6.88
N SER A 29 9.80 -1.73 -6.17
CA SER A 29 10.56 -0.59 -6.68
C SER A 29 11.91 -0.51 -5.99
N ILE A 30 12.97 -0.32 -6.76
CA ILE A 30 14.33 -0.11 -6.24
C ILE A 30 14.39 1.13 -5.34
N TYR A 31 13.61 2.15 -5.68
CA TYR A 31 13.56 3.40 -4.90
C TYR A 31 12.92 3.21 -3.52
N SER A 32 12.13 2.16 -3.33
CA SER A 32 11.55 1.83 -2.03
C SER A 32 12.60 1.40 -0.98
N ALA A 33 13.84 1.18 -1.38
CA ALA A 33 14.96 0.96 -0.47
C ALA A 33 15.32 2.21 0.35
N LEU A 34 14.88 3.39 -0.09
CA LEU A 34 15.19 4.65 0.57
C LEU A 34 14.10 5.05 1.58
N GLY A 35 14.52 5.45 2.76
CA GLY A 35 13.62 5.97 3.80
C GLY A 35 12.55 4.97 4.22
N ILE A 36 11.29 5.38 4.17
CA ILE A 36 10.12 4.59 4.56
C ILE A 36 9.39 3.95 3.36
N GLY A 37 10.05 3.88 2.21
CA GLY A 37 9.54 3.28 0.99
C GLY A 37 8.91 4.26 0.00
N ASP A 38 8.31 3.71 -1.05
CA ASP A 38 7.56 4.48 -2.05
C ASP A 38 6.24 4.95 -1.46
N PHE A 39 6.00 6.25 -1.51
CA PHE A 39 4.72 6.82 -1.10
C PHE A 39 3.64 6.55 -2.15
N ASN A 40 2.48 6.13 -1.68
CA ASN A 40 1.30 6.12 -2.52
C ASN A 40 0.79 7.55 -2.69
N SER A 41 0.45 7.92 -3.92
CA SER A 41 -0.13 9.23 -4.21
C SER A 41 -1.41 9.44 -3.40
N GLY A 42 -1.53 10.60 -2.76
CA GLY A 42 -2.65 10.91 -1.89
C GLY A 42 -4.03 10.81 -2.56
N GLY A 43 -5.00 10.41 -1.76
CA GLY A 43 -6.39 10.30 -2.18
C GLY A 43 -6.79 8.93 -2.70
N LEU A 44 -8.08 8.78 -2.96
CA LEU A 44 -8.67 7.55 -3.46
C LEU A 44 -8.49 7.45 -4.99
N THR A 45 -8.78 6.29 -5.58
CA THR A 45 -8.54 6.01 -7.01
C THR A 45 -9.14 7.08 -7.95
N HIS A 46 -10.31 7.61 -7.63
CA HIS A 46 -10.90 8.67 -8.45
C HIS A 46 -10.09 9.98 -8.39
N ASN A 47 -9.47 10.30 -7.24
CA ASN A 47 -8.55 11.43 -7.13
C ASN A 47 -7.29 11.19 -7.96
N GLN A 48 -6.73 9.97 -7.89
CA GLN A 48 -5.55 9.57 -8.65
C GLN A 48 -5.81 9.64 -10.16
N GLY A 49 -6.98 9.16 -10.61
CA GLY A 49 -7.40 9.27 -12.01
C GLY A 49 -7.55 10.70 -12.54
N MET A 50 -7.67 11.67 -11.64
CA MET A 50 -7.73 13.11 -11.93
C MET A 50 -6.41 13.84 -11.58
N GLY A 51 -5.28 13.11 -11.55
CA GLY A 51 -3.99 13.70 -11.21
C GLY A 51 -3.83 14.12 -9.76
N GLY A 52 -4.53 13.45 -8.82
CA GLY A 52 -4.49 13.74 -7.39
C GLY A 52 -5.44 14.86 -6.94
N MET A 53 -6.32 15.34 -7.80
CA MET A 53 -7.33 16.34 -7.41
C MET A 53 -8.23 15.82 -6.28
N GLY A 54 -8.38 16.58 -5.21
CA GLY A 54 -9.22 16.20 -4.07
C GLY A 54 -9.40 17.34 -3.07
N ILE A 55 -8.49 18.32 -3.06
CA ILE A 55 -8.52 19.43 -2.11
C ILE A 55 -9.73 20.33 -2.34
N SER A 56 -10.06 20.62 -3.59
CA SER A 56 -11.17 21.49 -3.98
C SER A 56 -12.29 20.79 -4.72
N PHE A 57 -12.12 19.53 -5.09
CA PHE A 57 -13.08 18.78 -5.88
C PHE A 57 -13.75 17.68 -5.03
N ALA A 58 -15.07 17.66 -5.05
CA ALA A 58 -15.87 16.61 -4.43
C ALA A 58 -17.10 16.28 -5.26
N THR A 59 -17.53 15.04 -5.18
CA THR A 59 -18.76 14.55 -5.82
C THR A 59 -19.74 14.08 -4.74
N GLY A 60 -21.00 13.92 -5.12
CA GLY A 60 -22.05 13.43 -4.20
C GLY A 60 -21.94 11.94 -3.87
N TRP A 61 -21.11 11.18 -4.58
CA TRP A 61 -21.04 9.71 -4.53
C TRP A 61 -19.64 9.12 -4.27
N HIS A 62 -18.61 9.94 -4.09
CA HIS A 62 -17.29 9.45 -3.71
C HIS A 62 -16.88 9.98 -2.33
N ALA A 63 -16.23 9.15 -1.54
CA ALA A 63 -15.60 9.60 -0.32
C ALA A 63 -14.43 10.54 -0.67
N ASN A 64 -14.21 11.56 0.16
CA ASN A 64 -13.05 12.43 0.03
C ASN A 64 -12.22 12.35 1.30
N VAL A 65 -11.00 11.83 1.18
CA VAL A 65 -10.04 11.73 2.29
C VAL A 65 -9.00 12.85 2.26
N VAL A 66 -8.84 13.50 1.09
CA VAL A 66 -7.86 14.57 0.90
C VAL A 66 -8.29 15.86 1.61
N ASN A 67 -9.60 16.16 1.55
CA ASN A 67 -10.17 17.28 2.27
C ASN A 67 -11.42 16.83 3.03
N PRO A 68 -11.32 16.62 4.34
CA PRO A 68 -12.44 16.11 5.13
C PRO A 68 -13.66 17.06 5.17
N ALA A 69 -13.47 18.37 4.98
CA ALA A 69 -14.58 19.31 4.91
C ALA A 69 -15.50 19.04 3.70
N LEU A 70 -14.94 18.54 2.60
CA LEU A 70 -15.69 18.22 1.38
C LEU A 70 -16.48 16.92 1.47
N THR A 71 -16.29 16.11 2.51
CA THR A 71 -17.14 14.92 2.73
C THR A 71 -18.61 15.30 2.90
N THR A 72 -18.91 16.53 3.31
CA THR A 72 -20.29 17.06 3.38
C THR A 72 -21.02 17.05 2.03
N ARG A 73 -20.29 17.00 0.92
CA ARG A 73 -20.85 16.90 -0.44
C ARG A 73 -21.37 15.50 -0.74
N ASN A 74 -20.86 14.48 -0.02
CA ASN A 74 -21.35 13.13 -0.17
C ASN A 74 -22.77 13.01 0.39
N THR A 75 -23.70 12.59 -0.47
CA THR A 75 -25.12 12.52 -0.14
C THR A 75 -25.64 11.10 0.04
N ILE A 76 -24.84 10.10 -0.32
CA ILE A 76 -25.19 8.69 -0.25
C ILE A 76 -24.16 7.90 0.55
N PHE A 77 -24.62 6.80 1.16
CA PHE A 77 -23.68 5.80 1.68
C PHE A 77 -22.85 5.25 0.53
N ASN A 78 -21.54 5.22 0.73
CA ASN A 78 -20.67 4.52 -0.20
C ASN A 78 -19.60 3.68 0.50
N PHE A 79 -19.28 2.57 -0.13
CA PHE A 79 -18.16 1.72 0.18
C PHE A 79 -17.26 1.67 -1.05
N GLN A 80 -15.97 1.86 -0.83
CA GLN A 80 -14.95 1.82 -1.88
C GLN A 80 -13.81 0.90 -1.45
N ALA A 81 -13.37 0.06 -2.37
CA ALA A 81 -12.19 -0.76 -2.22
C ALA A 81 -11.36 -0.64 -3.50
N ALA A 82 -10.06 -0.57 -3.38
CA ALA A 82 -9.18 -0.52 -4.52
C ALA A 82 -8.00 -1.47 -4.36
N LEU A 83 -7.66 -2.12 -5.45
CA LEU A 83 -6.44 -2.88 -5.62
C LEU A 83 -5.52 -2.10 -6.56
N ASN A 84 -4.25 -2.09 -6.28
CA ASN A 84 -3.23 -1.60 -7.18
C ASN A 84 -2.45 -2.77 -7.78
N TYR A 85 -2.03 -2.58 -9.02
CA TYR A 85 -1.06 -3.45 -9.68
C TYR A 85 -0.07 -2.56 -10.42
N LYS A 86 1.21 -2.80 -10.20
CA LYS A 86 2.30 -2.01 -10.79
C LYS A 86 3.29 -2.96 -11.44
N ARG A 87 3.65 -2.65 -12.67
CA ARG A 87 4.70 -3.36 -13.40
C ARG A 87 5.76 -2.36 -13.81
N ILE A 88 7.00 -2.65 -13.44
CA ILE A 88 8.15 -1.78 -13.70
C ILE A 88 9.17 -2.56 -14.52
N ASN A 89 9.62 -1.96 -15.60
CA ASN A 89 10.76 -2.45 -16.35
C ASN A 89 12.00 -1.70 -15.87
N VAL A 90 12.91 -2.41 -15.23
CA VAL A 90 14.20 -1.88 -14.77
C VAL A 90 15.25 -2.21 -15.83
N ASN A 91 15.89 -1.18 -16.36
CA ASN A 91 16.92 -1.33 -17.39
C ASN A 91 18.18 -0.60 -16.93
N ASN A 92 19.31 -1.32 -16.92
CA ASN A 92 20.62 -0.77 -16.57
C ASN A 92 21.50 -0.49 -17.80
N GLY A 93 20.90 -0.54 -19.02
CA GLY A 93 21.59 -0.31 -20.28
C GLY A 93 22.12 -1.60 -20.95
N THR A 94 22.38 -2.65 -20.19
CA THR A 94 22.84 -3.96 -20.68
C THR A 94 21.81 -5.06 -20.43
N GLU A 95 21.09 -4.97 -19.34
CA GLU A 95 20.10 -5.97 -18.93
C GLU A 95 18.77 -5.28 -18.59
N SER A 96 17.69 -5.98 -18.84
CA SER A 96 16.33 -5.54 -18.54
C SER A 96 15.65 -6.58 -17.67
N SER A 97 15.13 -6.16 -16.54
CA SER A 97 14.36 -7.00 -15.61
C SER A 97 12.96 -6.43 -15.42
N LEU A 98 11.98 -7.31 -15.50
CA LEU A 98 10.57 -6.98 -15.27
C LEU A 98 10.23 -7.30 -13.81
N VAL A 99 9.79 -6.30 -13.08
CA VAL A 99 9.39 -6.43 -11.70
C VAL A 99 7.93 -6.02 -11.58
N ASP A 100 7.12 -6.87 -10.98
CA ASP A 100 5.71 -6.62 -10.78
C ASP A 100 5.29 -6.87 -9.33
N GLY A 101 4.24 -6.20 -8.95
CA GLY A 101 3.66 -6.32 -7.62
C GLY A 101 2.31 -5.61 -7.55
N GLY A 102 1.54 -5.93 -6.54
CA GLY A 102 0.24 -5.31 -6.32
C GLY A 102 -0.32 -5.68 -4.96
N GLY A 103 -1.39 -5.00 -4.58
CA GLY A 103 -2.02 -5.26 -3.29
C GLY A 103 -3.27 -4.43 -3.07
N LEU A 104 -3.79 -4.52 -1.85
CA LEU A 104 -4.89 -3.68 -1.40
C LEU A 104 -4.39 -2.25 -1.21
N SER A 105 -4.95 -1.31 -1.98
CA SER A 105 -4.60 0.10 -1.88
C SER A 105 -5.34 0.77 -0.72
N TYR A 106 -6.66 0.57 -0.65
CA TYR A 106 -7.47 1.09 0.44
C TYR A 106 -8.85 0.41 0.53
N LEU A 107 -9.43 0.55 1.71
CA LEU A 107 -10.86 0.35 1.98
C LEU A 107 -11.40 1.65 2.56
N ALA A 108 -12.49 2.17 2.03
CA ALA A 108 -13.09 3.42 2.49
C ALA A 108 -14.60 3.31 2.58
N ILE A 109 -15.14 3.81 3.67
CA ILE A 109 -16.57 3.91 3.92
C ILE A 109 -16.89 5.38 4.16
N SER A 110 -17.96 5.87 3.56
CA SER A 110 -18.50 7.19 3.82
C SER A 110 -19.99 7.10 4.12
N LEU A 111 -20.37 7.65 5.26
CA LEU A 111 -21.72 7.60 5.80
C LEU A 111 -22.24 9.03 6.01
N PRO A 112 -23.16 9.53 5.17
CA PRO A 112 -23.84 10.79 5.41
C PRO A 112 -24.87 10.61 6.55
N ILE A 113 -24.51 11.05 7.76
CA ILE A 113 -25.40 10.99 8.93
C ILE A 113 -26.57 11.95 8.75
N LYS A 114 -26.29 13.14 8.24
CA LYS A 114 -27.28 14.11 7.78
C LYS A 114 -26.85 14.62 6.41
N SER A 115 -27.51 14.11 5.37
CA SER A 115 -27.17 14.41 3.99
C SER A 115 -26.99 15.91 3.74
N GLY A 116 -25.87 16.27 3.10
CA GLY A 116 -25.50 17.65 2.82
C GLY A 116 -25.10 18.50 4.02
N LYS A 117 -25.09 17.95 5.25
CA LYS A 117 -24.75 18.71 6.46
C LYS A 117 -23.67 18.06 7.30
N PHE A 118 -23.81 16.77 7.61
CA PHE A 118 -22.85 16.05 8.45
C PHE A 118 -22.58 14.67 7.88
N THR A 119 -21.33 14.41 7.59
CA THR A 119 -20.86 13.13 7.03
C THR A 119 -19.67 12.63 7.85
N SER A 120 -19.70 11.34 8.13
CA SER A 120 -18.58 10.60 8.72
C SER A 120 -17.95 9.69 7.66
N GLY A 121 -16.67 9.49 7.73
CA GLY A 121 -15.96 8.51 6.92
C GLY A 121 -14.93 7.77 7.76
N MET A 122 -14.64 6.54 7.36
CA MET A 122 -13.57 5.75 7.95
C MET A 122 -12.95 4.84 6.91
N GLY A 123 -11.76 4.40 7.16
CA GLY A 123 -11.09 3.48 6.24
C GLY A 123 -9.72 3.03 6.67
N LEU A 124 -9.16 2.19 5.82
CA LEU A 124 -7.80 1.71 5.87
C LEU A 124 -7.13 2.08 4.55
N GLY A 125 -5.92 2.58 4.58
CA GLY A 125 -5.15 2.93 3.41
C GLY A 125 -3.68 2.57 3.55
N GLN A 126 -3.01 2.32 2.44
CA GLN A 126 -1.57 2.14 2.41
C GLN A 126 -0.91 3.48 2.08
N ILE A 127 -0.09 3.99 2.99
CA ILE A 127 0.65 5.26 2.82
C ILE A 127 1.94 5.03 2.05
N SER A 128 2.70 4.00 2.45
CA SER A 128 3.95 3.67 1.77
C SER A 128 4.11 2.17 1.60
N SER A 129 4.93 1.76 0.64
CA SER A 129 5.27 0.38 0.40
C SER A 129 6.76 0.21 0.21
N ILE A 130 7.31 -0.85 0.81
CA ILE A 130 8.68 -1.29 0.65
C ILE A 130 8.62 -2.68 0.04
N ASN A 131 9.21 -2.83 -1.13
CA ASN A 131 9.43 -4.12 -1.74
C ASN A 131 10.54 -3.98 -2.78
N TYR A 132 11.71 -4.48 -2.44
CA TYR A 132 12.82 -4.53 -3.38
C TYR A 132 13.65 -5.77 -3.14
N ARG A 133 14.26 -6.24 -4.21
CA ARG A 133 15.26 -7.29 -4.21
C ARG A 133 16.35 -6.90 -5.19
N LEU A 134 17.55 -6.70 -4.68
CA LEU A 134 18.72 -6.29 -5.43
C LEU A 134 19.81 -7.33 -5.23
N GLN A 135 20.51 -7.67 -6.30
CA GLN A 135 21.71 -8.46 -6.26
C GLN A 135 22.84 -7.64 -6.89
N VAL A 136 23.90 -7.45 -6.14
CA VAL A 136 25.09 -6.74 -6.59
C VAL A 136 26.26 -7.72 -6.55
N GLU A 137 26.81 -8.04 -7.71
CA GLU A 137 28.00 -8.89 -7.82
C GLU A 137 29.26 -8.03 -7.85
N THR A 138 30.21 -8.40 -7.03
CA THR A 138 31.53 -7.75 -6.97
C THR A 138 32.63 -8.81 -7.02
N PRO A 139 33.59 -8.70 -7.94
CA PRO A 139 34.72 -9.61 -7.96
C PRO A 139 35.54 -9.44 -6.69
N VAL A 140 36.01 -10.55 -6.11
CA VAL A 140 36.91 -10.52 -4.95
C VAL A 140 38.32 -10.31 -5.46
N ALA A 141 39.04 -9.30 -4.94
CA ALA A 141 40.38 -8.95 -5.39
C ALA A 141 41.34 -10.14 -5.21
N ASN A 142 42.17 -10.40 -6.22
CA ASN A 142 43.15 -11.46 -6.27
C ASN A 142 42.61 -12.91 -6.09
N SER A 143 41.37 -13.15 -6.47
CA SER A 143 40.75 -14.48 -6.44
C SER A 143 39.77 -14.68 -7.60
N GLU A 144 39.46 -15.94 -7.91
CA GLU A 144 38.39 -16.28 -8.87
C GLU A 144 37.01 -16.30 -8.23
N LEU A 145 36.90 -15.86 -6.96
CA LEU A 145 35.65 -15.82 -6.21
C LEU A 145 34.85 -14.60 -6.57
N LYS A 146 33.52 -14.75 -6.52
CA LYS A 146 32.56 -13.65 -6.65
C LYS A 146 31.80 -13.44 -5.35
N ALA A 147 31.72 -12.22 -4.91
CA ALA A 147 30.87 -11.83 -3.80
C ALA A 147 29.56 -11.29 -4.34
N SER A 148 28.44 -11.88 -3.96
CA SER A 148 27.09 -11.41 -4.29
C SER A 148 26.42 -10.87 -3.04
N ASN A 149 26.08 -9.61 -3.09
CA ASN A 149 25.34 -8.95 -2.02
C ASN A 149 23.85 -8.94 -2.39
N PHE A 150 23.04 -9.61 -1.59
CA PHE A 150 21.59 -9.66 -1.72
C PHE A 150 20.96 -8.68 -0.72
N LEU A 151 20.34 -7.66 -1.24
CA LEU A 151 19.59 -6.69 -0.45
C LEU A 151 18.11 -6.87 -0.72
N GLU A 152 17.37 -7.18 0.33
CA GLU A 152 15.93 -7.36 0.25
C GLU A 152 15.23 -6.45 1.26
N GLY A 153 14.11 -5.90 0.87
CA GLY A 153 13.26 -5.16 1.77
C GLY A 153 11.79 -5.43 1.49
N ASP A 154 11.03 -5.56 2.58
CA ASP A 154 9.59 -5.78 2.52
C ASP A 154 8.86 -5.01 3.62
N GLY A 155 7.59 -4.64 3.35
CA GLY A 155 6.75 -3.98 4.32
C GLY A 155 6.15 -2.66 3.82
N GLY A 156 5.98 -1.72 4.76
CA GLY A 156 5.41 -0.41 4.50
C GLY A 156 4.59 0.10 5.66
N ILE A 157 4.00 1.28 5.47
CA ILE A 157 3.17 1.96 6.44
C ILE A 157 1.74 2.04 5.91
N SER A 158 0.81 1.60 6.73
CA SER A 158 -0.62 1.72 6.53
C SER A 158 -1.23 2.68 7.53
N GLU A 159 -2.39 3.22 7.21
CA GLU A 159 -3.19 4.04 8.12
C GLU A 159 -4.59 3.46 8.32
N ALA A 160 -5.08 3.55 9.54
CA ALA A 160 -6.50 3.49 9.85
C ALA A 160 -6.97 4.90 10.14
N TYR A 161 -8.00 5.38 9.45
CA TYR A 161 -8.44 6.76 9.61
C TYR A 161 -9.94 6.88 9.88
N ILE A 162 -10.29 8.00 10.49
CA ILE A 162 -11.66 8.47 10.64
C ILE A 162 -11.69 9.95 10.25
N ASN A 163 -12.72 10.34 9.52
CA ASN A 163 -12.92 11.73 9.16
C ASN A 163 -14.37 12.16 9.41
N PHE A 164 -14.52 13.44 9.66
CA PHE A 164 -15.82 14.09 9.86
C PHE A 164 -15.86 15.39 9.06
N GLY A 165 -16.96 15.64 8.41
CA GLY A 165 -17.25 16.91 7.75
C GLY A 165 -18.56 17.49 8.23
N TYR A 166 -18.56 18.79 8.51
CA TYR A 166 -19.75 19.52 8.94
C TYR A 166 -19.93 20.82 8.16
N LEU A 167 -21.13 21.02 7.61
CA LEU A 167 -21.50 22.24 6.92
C LEU A 167 -22.00 23.28 7.94
N LEU A 168 -21.18 24.29 8.22
CA LEU A 168 -21.50 25.38 9.14
C LEU A 168 -22.47 26.39 8.52
N ALA A 169 -22.21 26.79 7.27
CA ALA A 169 -23.02 27.73 6.52
C ALA A 169 -23.09 27.30 5.06
N LYS A 170 -23.96 27.94 4.24
CA LYS A 170 -24.15 27.57 2.82
C LYS A 170 -22.85 27.34 2.03
N ASN A 171 -21.81 28.11 2.34
CA ASN A 171 -20.54 28.08 1.61
C ASN A 171 -19.34 27.78 2.52
N LEU A 172 -19.58 27.37 3.78
CA LEU A 172 -18.52 27.09 4.73
C LEU A 172 -18.69 25.70 5.34
N SER A 173 -17.77 24.82 5.04
CA SER A 173 -17.65 23.50 5.65
C SER A 173 -16.36 23.40 6.45
N ILE A 174 -16.41 22.71 7.56
CA ILE A 174 -15.23 22.33 8.34
C ILE A 174 -15.09 20.81 8.32
N GLY A 175 -13.88 20.32 8.46
CA GLY A 175 -13.61 18.89 8.53
C GLY A 175 -12.44 18.59 9.46
N VAL A 176 -12.51 17.42 10.05
CA VAL A 176 -11.47 16.85 10.90
C VAL A 176 -11.11 15.48 10.37
N HIS A 177 -9.82 15.20 10.31
CA HIS A 177 -9.26 13.90 9.94
C HIS A 177 -8.31 13.45 11.05
N GLY A 178 -8.50 12.24 11.52
CA GLY A 178 -7.61 11.60 12.48
C GLY A 178 -7.17 10.26 11.92
N SER A 179 -5.88 9.95 12.00
CA SER A 179 -5.35 8.67 11.55
C SER A 179 -4.40 8.05 12.57
N TYR A 180 -4.39 6.73 12.57
CA TYR A 180 -3.44 5.90 13.30
C TYR A 180 -2.56 5.17 12.28
N LEU A 181 -1.26 5.40 12.37
CA LEU A 181 -0.28 4.78 11.49
C LEU A 181 0.22 3.47 12.10
N PHE A 182 0.34 2.44 11.29
CA PHE A 182 0.87 1.16 11.70
C PHE A 182 1.57 0.47 10.52
N GLY A 183 2.52 -0.39 10.84
CA GLY A 183 3.26 -1.13 9.83
C GLY A 183 4.63 -1.59 10.30
N SER A 184 5.36 -2.22 9.39
CA SER A 184 6.73 -2.62 9.64
C SER A 184 7.55 -2.57 8.35
N SER A 185 8.82 -2.23 8.50
CA SER A 185 9.83 -2.32 7.46
C SER A 185 10.83 -3.40 7.85
N ILE A 186 11.01 -4.38 7.01
CA ILE A 186 11.97 -5.46 7.19
C ILE A 186 13.01 -5.30 6.10
N ARG A 187 14.29 -5.30 6.49
CA ARG A 187 15.42 -5.23 5.56
C ARG A 187 16.37 -6.35 5.88
N SER A 188 16.81 -7.06 4.86
CA SER A 188 17.78 -8.13 4.93
C SER A 188 18.92 -7.83 3.99
N ASN A 189 20.14 -8.03 4.46
CA ASN A 189 21.35 -7.90 3.67
C ASN A 189 22.21 -9.15 3.91
N GLN A 190 22.44 -9.90 2.84
CA GLN A 190 23.25 -11.13 2.87
C GLN A 190 24.38 -11.02 1.86
N LEU A 191 25.61 -11.19 2.33
CA LEU A 191 26.79 -11.27 1.48
C LEU A 191 27.22 -12.74 1.34
N LEU A 192 27.04 -13.27 0.15
CA LEU A 192 27.43 -14.64 -0.20
C LEU A 192 28.66 -14.64 -1.11
N ILE A 193 29.54 -15.64 -0.92
CA ILE A 193 30.72 -15.81 -1.72
C ILE A 193 30.57 -17.08 -2.55
N PHE A 194 30.75 -16.95 -3.85
CA PHE A 194 30.62 -18.03 -4.83
C PHE A 194 31.94 -18.33 -5.51
N ASP A 195 32.19 -19.61 -5.78
CA ASP A 195 33.30 -20.08 -6.61
C ASP A 195 33.00 -19.87 -8.10
N SER A 196 34.00 -20.01 -8.94
CA SER A 196 33.90 -19.95 -10.42
C SER A 196 32.85 -20.89 -11.02
N LYS A 197 32.43 -21.93 -10.28
CA LYS A 197 31.36 -22.88 -10.63
C LYS A 197 29.98 -22.49 -10.10
N ASN A 198 29.81 -21.26 -9.58
CA ASN A 198 28.57 -20.79 -8.95
C ASN A 198 28.13 -21.62 -7.73
N VAL A 199 29.07 -22.22 -7.00
CA VAL A 199 28.81 -22.91 -5.75
C VAL A 199 29.06 -21.95 -4.60
N GLU A 200 28.15 -21.84 -3.64
CA GLU A 200 28.33 -21.06 -2.42
C GLU A 200 29.45 -21.69 -1.60
N VAL A 201 30.55 -20.97 -1.44
CA VAL A 201 31.71 -21.40 -0.66
C VAL A 201 31.80 -20.73 0.70
N GLY A 202 31.01 -19.69 0.91
CA GLY A 202 30.96 -19.00 2.19
C GLY A 202 29.96 -17.90 2.26
N ARG A 203 29.61 -17.55 3.50
CA ARG A 203 28.75 -16.41 3.84
C ARG A 203 29.55 -15.47 4.72
N ALA A 204 29.79 -14.25 4.26
CA ALA A 204 30.63 -13.31 4.97
C ALA A 204 29.84 -12.48 6.01
N SER A 205 28.61 -12.09 5.67
CA SER A 205 27.76 -11.34 6.59
C SER A 205 26.28 -11.55 6.29
N GLU A 206 25.49 -11.44 7.33
CA GLU A 206 24.03 -11.38 7.26
C GLU A 206 23.56 -10.33 8.26
N TYR A 207 22.77 -9.38 7.78
CA TYR A 207 22.20 -8.33 8.59
C TYR A 207 20.69 -8.28 8.39
N TYR A 208 19.98 -8.22 9.50
CA TYR A 208 18.53 -8.13 9.50
C TYR A 208 18.07 -6.97 10.38
N GLU A 209 17.28 -6.07 9.81
CA GLU A 209 16.71 -4.94 10.51
C GLU A 209 15.18 -4.95 10.39
N ARG A 210 14.51 -4.75 11.51
CA ARG A 210 13.07 -4.59 11.56
C ARG A 210 12.71 -3.30 12.29
N LEU A 211 12.06 -2.39 11.56
CA LEU A 211 11.45 -1.20 12.14
C LEU A 211 9.94 -1.42 12.19
N THR A 212 9.32 -1.16 13.34
CA THR A 212 7.85 -1.23 13.51
C THR A 212 7.36 0.14 14.00
N VAL A 213 6.27 0.61 13.41
CA VAL A 213 5.58 1.85 13.75
C VAL A 213 4.20 1.51 14.33
#